data_ea1a88e7e364366b4cf56b4820296ca5
#
_entry.id   ea1a88e7e364366b4cf56b4820296ca5
#
_cell.length_a   1.000
_cell.length_b   1.000
_cell.length_c   1.000
_cell.angle_alpha   90.00
_cell.angle_beta   90.00
_cell.angle_gamma   90.00
#
_symmetry.space_group_name_H-M   'P 1'
#
loop_
_entity.id
_entity.type
_entity.pdbx_description
1 polymer ?
#
loop_
_entity_poly.entity_id
_entity_poly.type
_entity_poly.pdbx_seq_one_letter_code
_entity_poly.pdbx_strand_id
1 'polypeptide(L)'
;IYRQAAADNIQGYLHYTENQNVSGDIIGLPKVAATIEGHETHTRTAEAAIDLAIIPGLNVDLLSNPGETVIRIPVTQAVIYGWYDNEMGSYVNILGDRTVSIAELM
;
A
#
# COMPACT_ATOMS: atom_id res chain seq x y z
N ILE A 1 0.49 -10.86 -3.26
CA ILE A 1 -0.31 -9.80 -3.90
C ILE A 1 0.55 -8.98 -4.86
N TYR A 2 1.56 -8.24 -4.41
CA TYR A 2 2.36 -7.34 -5.26
C TYR A 2 3.12 -8.05 -6.38
N ARG A 3 3.70 -9.23 -6.10
CA ARG A 3 4.37 -10.04 -7.13
C ARG A 3 3.41 -10.39 -8.27
N GLN A 4 2.20 -10.82 -7.93
CA GLN A 4 1.18 -11.15 -8.91
C GLN A 4 0.71 -9.89 -9.65
N ALA A 5 0.45 -8.81 -8.94
CA ALA A 5 0.05 -7.55 -9.56
C ALA A 5 1.10 -7.01 -10.53
N ALA A 6 2.38 -7.13 -10.20
CA ALA A 6 3.47 -6.75 -11.10
C ALA A 6 3.56 -7.64 -12.34
N ALA A 7 3.31 -8.95 -12.20
CA ALA A 7 3.30 -9.89 -13.31
C ALA A 7 2.11 -9.65 -14.26
N ASP A 8 0.96 -9.28 -13.72
CA ASP A 8 -0.27 -9.04 -14.48
C ASP A 8 -0.35 -7.62 -15.08
N ASN A 9 0.59 -6.76 -14.74
CA ASN A 9 0.60 -5.36 -15.16
C ASN A 9 1.13 -5.20 -16.60
N ILE A 10 0.23 -5.21 -17.56
CA ILE A 10 0.53 -5.11 -18.99
C ILE A 10 1.29 -3.83 -19.34
N GLN A 11 1.05 -2.74 -18.65
CA GLN A 11 1.69 -1.45 -18.90
C GLN A 11 3.10 -1.34 -18.31
N GLY A 12 3.47 -2.23 -17.39
CA GLY A 12 4.77 -2.23 -16.75
C GLY A 12 4.96 -1.12 -15.70
N TYR A 13 3.89 -0.50 -15.21
CA TYR A 13 3.96 0.60 -14.24
C TYR A 13 4.37 0.15 -12.86
N LEU A 14 4.05 -1.09 -12.49
CA LEU A 14 4.42 -1.68 -11.22
C LEU A 14 5.51 -2.72 -11.44
N HIS A 15 6.63 -2.54 -10.75
CA HIS A 15 7.72 -3.49 -10.70
C HIS A 15 7.81 -4.10 -9.30
N TYR A 16 8.23 -5.35 -9.21
CA TYR A 16 8.43 -6.05 -7.94
C TYR A 16 9.82 -6.68 -7.94
N THR A 17 10.55 -6.53 -6.86
CA THR A 17 11.88 -7.12 -6.67
C THR A 17 12.01 -7.75 -5.30
N GLU A 18 12.76 -8.83 -5.20
CA GLU A 18 13.15 -9.45 -3.93
C GLU A 18 14.51 -8.93 -3.43
N ASN A 19 15.21 -8.17 -4.25
CA ASN A 19 16.51 -7.63 -3.91
C ASN A 19 16.36 -6.30 -3.16
N GLN A 20 17.30 -6.03 -2.29
CA GLN A 20 17.49 -4.70 -1.74
C GLN A 20 18.02 -3.78 -2.84
N ASN A 21 17.40 -2.61 -2.99
CA ASN A 21 17.76 -1.65 -4.02
C ASN A 21 18.45 -0.44 -3.42
N VAL A 22 19.14 0.28 -4.26
CA VAL A 22 19.65 1.63 -4.00
C VAL A 22 19.10 2.58 -5.06
N SER A 23 19.19 3.88 -4.83
CA SER A 23 18.63 4.87 -5.76
C SER A 23 19.14 4.72 -7.20
N GLY A 24 20.38 4.29 -7.38
CA GLY A 24 20.94 4.02 -8.71
C GLY A 24 20.24 2.92 -9.51
N ASP A 25 19.59 1.99 -8.83
CA ASP A 25 18.85 0.90 -9.49
C ASP A 25 17.48 1.38 -10.01
N ILE A 26 16.97 2.48 -9.48
CA ILE A 26 15.63 2.99 -9.73
C ILE A 26 15.64 4.15 -10.71
N ILE A 27 16.65 5.00 -10.63
CA ILE A 27 16.79 6.19 -11.50
C ILE A 27 16.88 5.75 -12.97
N GLY A 28 16.02 6.35 -13.80
CA GLY A 28 16.03 6.13 -15.24
C GLY A 28 15.31 4.88 -15.71
N LEU A 29 14.62 4.14 -14.84
CA LEU A 29 13.74 3.04 -15.28
C LEU A 29 12.59 3.61 -16.12
N PRO A 30 12.50 3.29 -17.42
CA PRO A 30 11.44 3.83 -18.25
C PRO A 30 10.10 3.17 -17.89
N LYS A 31 9.05 3.94 -17.76
CA LYS A 31 7.67 3.47 -17.56
C LYS A 31 7.34 2.77 -16.23
N VAL A 32 8.26 2.65 -15.30
CA VAL A 32 7.97 2.09 -13.98
C VAL A 32 7.52 3.22 -13.05
N ALA A 33 6.27 3.19 -12.59
CA ALA A 33 5.76 4.17 -11.64
C ALA A 33 6.27 3.93 -10.23
N ALA A 34 6.32 2.66 -9.85
CA ALA A 34 6.81 2.24 -8.54
C ALA A 34 7.44 0.85 -8.60
N THR A 35 8.48 0.65 -7.80
CA THR A 35 9.09 -0.65 -7.55
C THR A 35 8.84 -1.05 -6.11
N ILE A 36 8.12 -2.15 -5.90
CA ILE A 36 7.89 -2.69 -4.56
C ILE A 36 9.05 -3.61 -4.21
N GLU A 37 9.68 -3.32 -3.08
CA GLU A 37 10.75 -4.13 -2.52
C GLU A 37 10.19 -5.19 -1.59
N GLY A 38 10.12 -6.42 -2.08
CA GLY A 38 9.51 -7.54 -1.36
C GLY A 38 10.31 -7.97 -0.14
N HIS A 39 11.61 -7.79 -0.18
CA HIS A 39 12.51 -8.15 0.93
C HIS A 39 12.15 -7.47 2.25
N GLU A 40 11.83 -6.18 2.20
CA GLU A 40 11.48 -5.39 3.39
C GLU A 40 9.96 -5.32 3.64
N THR A 41 9.17 -5.62 2.62
CA THR A 41 7.71 -5.58 2.73
C THR A 41 7.21 -6.74 3.58
N HIS A 42 6.49 -6.44 4.65
CA HIS A 42 5.98 -7.46 5.57
C HIS A 42 4.64 -7.10 6.18
N THR A 43 3.98 -8.10 6.73
CA THR A 43 2.74 -7.94 7.47
C THR A 43 2.86 -8.56 8.86
N ARG A 44 2.14 -7.97 9.80
CA ARG A 44 2.03 -8.50 11.16
C ARG A 44 0.60 -8.37 11.64
N THR A 45 0.03 -9.45 12.14
CA THR A 45 -1.29 -9.45 12.75
C THR A 45 -1.14 -9.49 14.27
N ALA A 46 -1.88 -8.63 14.96
CA ALA A 46 -1.96 -8.57 16.41
C ALA A 46 -3.41 -8.32 16.81
N GLU A 47 -3.76 -8.69 18.04
CA GLU A 47 -5.05 -8.33 18.60
C GLU A 47 -5.01 -6.94 19.21
N ALA A 48 -5.93 -6.08 18.81
CA ALA A 48 -6.19 -4.79 19.43
C ALA A 48 -7.34 -4.93 20.41
N ALA A 49 -7.13 -4.53 21.65
CA ALA A 49 -8.18 -4.45 22.67
C ALA A 49 -8.87 -3.09 22.60
N ILE A 50 -10.18 -3.10 22.44
CA ILE A 50 -11.00 -1.88 22.41
C ILE A 50 -11.97 -1.93 23.58
N ASP A 51 -11.92 -0.94 24.45
CA ASP A 51 -12.89 -0.76 25.51
C ASP A 51 -14.08 0.04 24.99
N LEU A 52 -15.21 -0.64 24.84
CA LEU A 52 -16.44 -0.04 24.32
C LEU A 52 -17.02 1.00 25.28
N ALA A 53 -16.67 0.95 26.57
CA ALA A 53 -17.16 1.90 27.54
C ALA A 53 -16.64 3.33 27.32
N ILE A 54 -15.52 3.49 26.63
CA ILE A 54 -14.93 4.81 26.35
C ILE A 54 -15.46 5.46 25.07
N ILE A 55 -16.29 4.73 24.28
CA ILE A 55 -16.82 5.26 23.04
C ILE A 55 -18.01 6.17 23.32
N PRO A 56 -17.95 7.47 22.98
CA PRO A 56 -19.04 8.39 23.22
C PRO A 56 -20.32 7.96 22.48
N GLY A 57 -21.44 7.97 23.19
CA GLY A 57 -22.75 7.65 22.62
C GLY A 57 -23.05 6.15 22.46
N LEU A 58 -22.13 5.28 22.82
CA LEU A 58 -22.39 3.85 22.83
C LEU A 58 -23.04 3.46 24.17
N ASN A 59 -24.22 2.81 24.10
CA ASN A 59 -24.88 2.29 25.29
C ASN A 59 -24.40 0.87 25.55
N VAL A 60 -23.47 0.73 26.50
CA VAL A 60 -22.89 -0.57 26.87
C VAL A 60 -23.88 -1.50 27.57
N ASP A 61 -24.97 -0.98 28.10
CA ASP A 61 -26.04 -1.78 28.76
C ASP A 61 -26.79 -2.66 27.75
N LEU A 62 -26.70 -2.35 26.47
CA LEU A 62 -27.31 -3.13 25.37
C LEU A 62 -26.43 -4.29 24.91
N LEU A 63 -25.21 -4.43 25.44
CA LEU A 63 -24.33 -5.53 25.08
C LEU A 63 -24.83 -6.83 25.72
N SER A 64 -24.58 -7.95 25.02
CA SER A 64 -25.00 -9.29 25.49
C SER A 64 -24.35 -9.67 26.83
N ASN A 65 -23.17 -9.10 27.13
CA ASN A 65 -22.43 -9.27 28.38
C ASN A 65 -22.05 -7.90 28.96
N PRO A 66 -22.92 -7.23 29.72
CA PRO A 66 -22.69 -5.86 30.19
C PRO A 66 -21.45 -5.68 31.09
N GLY A 67 -20.94 -6.77 31.65
CA GLY A 67 -19.70 -6.76 32.46
C GLY A 67 -18.42 -6.81 31.66
N GLU A 68 -18.50 -7.17 30.39
CA GLU A 68 -17.35 -7.25 29.47
C GLU A 68 -17.47 -6.14 28.43
N THR A 69 -16.79 -5.02 28.65
CA THR A 69 -16.78 -3.89 27.72
C THR A 69 -15.60 -3.94 26.75
N VAL A 70 -14.62 -4.80 27.00
CA VAL A 70 -13.42 -4.93 26.16
C VAL A 70 -13.64 -6.01 25.10
N ILE A 71 -13.52 -5.62 23.84
CA ILE A 71 -13.50 -6.56 22.71
C ILE A 71 -12.08 -6.64 22.13
N ARG A 72 -11.74 -7.81 21.58
CA ARG A 72 -10.47 -8.03 20.90
C ARG A 72 -10.73 -8.22 19.42
N ILE A 73 -10.06 -7.41 18.62
CA ILE A 73 -10.20 -7.42 17.16
C ILE A 73 -8.84 -7.73 16.54
N PRO A 74 -8.73 -8.72 15.64
CA PRO A 74 -7.51 -8.93 14.89
C PRO A 74 -7.27 -7.77 13.93
N VAL A 75 -6.09 -7.16 14.03
CA VAL A 75 -5.67 -6.06 13.17
C VAL A 75 -4.39 -6.45 12.47
N THR A 76 -4.35 -6.31 11.15
CA THR A 76 -3.17 -6.56 10.36
C THR A 76 -2.52 -5.24 9.96
N GLN A 77 -1.29 -5.05 10.39
CA GLN A 77 -0.41 -3.99 9.93
C GLN A 77 0.35 -4.48 8.71
N ALA A 78 0.34 -3.72 7.63
CA ALA A 78 1.19 -3.94 6.48
C ALA A 78 2.21 -2.80 6.38
N VAL A 79 3.48 -3.17 6.24
CA VAL A 79 4.57 -2.24 5.97
C VAL A 79 5.04 -2.52 4.55
N ILE A 80 4.94 -1.54 3.69
CA ILE A 80 5.21 -1.67 2.27
C ILE A 80 6.35 -0.73 1.92
N TYR A 81 7.42 -1.29 1.37
CA TYR A 81 8.56 -0.51 0.89
C TYR A 81 8.45 -0.38 -0.63
N GLY A 82 8.37 0.86 -1.08
CA GLY A 82 8.28 1.18 -2.49
C GLY A 82 9.22 2.31 -2.87
N TRP A 83 9.87 2.14 -4.01
CA TRP A 83 10.72 3.13 -4.64
C TRP A 83 9.98 3.79 -5.79
N TYR A 84 10.19 5.07 -5.98
CA TYR A 84 9.77 5.77 -7.18
C TYR A 84 10.82 6.82 -7.57
N ASP A 85 10.92 7.10 -8.85
CA ASP A 85 11.81 8.14 -9.39
C ASP A 85 10.98 9.26 -10.00
N ASN A 86 11.13 10.47 -9.49
CA ASN A 86 10.49 11.67 -9.99
C ASN A 86 11.44 12.61 -10.75
N GLU A 87 12.67 12.17 -11.03
CA GLU A 87 13.69 13.01 -11.66
C GLU A 87 13.69 12.84 -13.18
N MET A 88 14.11 11.67 -13.66
CA MET A 88 14.43 11.43 -15.06
C MET A 88 13.89 10.08 -15.51
N GLY A 89 12.74 10.03 -16.09
CA GLY A 89 12.16 8.80 -16.62
C GLY A 89 10.92 8.36 -15.88
N SER A 90 10.76 7.09 -15.60
CA SER A 90 9.67 6.43 -14.91
C SER A 90 8.41 7.28 -14.59
N TYR A 91 8.27 7.79 -13.42
CA TYR A 91 7.11 8.57 -12.97
C TYR A 91 6.81 9.78 -13.88
N VAL A 92 7.83 10.54 -14.27
CA VAL A 92 7.68 11.74 -15.12
C VAL A 92 7.20 11.36 -16.51
N ASN A 93 7.75 10.31 -17.10
CA ASN A 93 7.32 9.80 -18.40
C ASN A 93 5.87 9.32 -18.38
N ILE A 94 5.48 8.58 -17.32
CA ILE A 94 4.10 8.11 -17.16
C ILE A 94 3.13 9.28 -17.00
N LEU A 95 3.52 10.31 -16.27
CA LEU A 95 2.72 11.52 -16.13
C LEU A 95 2.52 12.21 -17.48
N GLY A 96 3.57 12.29 -18.29
CA GLY A 96 3.51 12.79 -19.66
C GLY A 96 2.57 11.97 -20.54
N ASP A 97 2.74 10.66 -20.57
CA ASP A 97 1.89 9.74 -21.32
C ASP A 97 0.42 9.85 -20.88
N ARG A 98 0.18 10.00 -19.59
CA ARG A 98 -1.16 10.16 -19.05
C ARG A 98 -1.80 11.49 -19.48
N THR A 99 -1.00 12.55 -19.49
CA THR A 99 -1.45 13.86 -19.94
C THR A 99 -1.87 13.83 -21.43
N VAL A 100 -1.06 13.18 -22.26
CA VAL A 100 -1.38 12.98 -23.69
C VAL A 100 -2.67 12.17 -23.84
N SER A 101 -2.77 11.05 -23.14
CA SER A 101 -3.97 10.20 -23.16
C SER A 101 -5.25 10.94 -22.78
N ILE A 102 -5.18 11.85 -21.81
CA ILE A 102 -6.32 12.68 -21.43
C ILE A 102 -6.64 13.69 -22.54
N ALA A 103 -5.63 14.33 -23.10
CA ALA A 103 -5.81 15.30 -24.18
C ALA A 103 -6.44 14.67 -25.44
N GLU A 104 -6.10 13.42 -25.75
CA GLU A 104 -6.69 12.67 -26.87
C GLU A 104 -8.18 12.35 -26.68
N LEU A 105 -8.66 12.33 -25.44
CA LEU A 105 -10.07 12.12 -25.11
C LEU A 105 -10.90 13.40 -25.15
N MET A 106 -10.26 14.53 -25.22
CA MET A 106 -10.90 15.84 -25.31
C MET A 106 -11.29 16.17 -26.76
#